data_d28429af11f69c7eff330b669e42f312
#
_entry.id   d28429af11f69c7eff330b669e42f312
#
_cell.length_a   1.000
_cell.length_b   1.000
_cell.length_c   1.000
_cell.angle_alpha   90.00
_cell.angle_beta   90.00
_cell.angle_gamma   90.00
#
_symmetry.space_group_name_H-M   'P 1'
#
loop_
_entity.id
_entity.type
_entity.pdbx_description
1 polymer ?
#
loop_
_entity_poly.entity_id
_entity_poly.type
_entity_poly.pdbx_seq_one_letter_code
_entity_poly.pdbx_strand_id
1 'polypeptide(L)'
;MDRKTYLCGRDKNEAVSTPHEYTIEQILAAEIHALQNIPHENDYEGAIGLILERVHEGGGRLITSGMGKAGQIAHNIATTFSSTGTPAYFLHPSEAQHGDLGMVCSSDVMLLISNSGKTREVLELVALTRRMYPTLPFILITGNPDSPLSGEVNVCLSTGNPKEVCPLGLTPTTSTTVMTVLGDLLVVSEMQRIGFTYHDYSLRHHGGYLGDKSRELQTEQR
;
A
#
# COMPACT_ATOMS: atom_id res chain seq x y z
N MET A 1 -3.11 38.63 -17.41
CA MET A 1 -2.51 38.43 -16.09
C MET A 1 -1.24 37.66 -16.24
N ASP A 2 -0.13 38.27 -15.90
CA ASP A 2 1.23 37.89 -16.32
C ASP A 2 1.78 36.76 -15.43
N ARG A 3 2.27 35.66 -16.05
CA ARG A 3 2.80 34.45 -15.38
C ARG A 3 4.22 34.62 -14.78
N LYS A 4 4.67 35.86 -14.54
CA LYS A 4 6.09 36.16 -14.22
C LYS A 4 6.45 36.33 -12.74
N THR A 5 5.58 36.07 -11.77
CA THR A 5 5.80 36.57 -10.38
C THR A 5 6.21 35.51 -9.35
N TYR A 6 6.59 34.27 -9.72
CA TYR A 6 7.00 33.26 -8.73
C TYR A 6 8.40 32.65 -8.93
N LEU A 7 9.31 33.36 -9.60
CA LEU A 7 10.70 32.93 -9.71
C LEU A 7 11.63 33.97 -9.06
N CYS A 8 11.68 33.96 -7.72
CA CYS A 8 12.67 34.73 -6.98
C CYS A 8 13.96 33.90 -6.89
N GLY A 9 15.04 34.39 -7.52
CA GLY A 9 16.44 34.08 -7.21
C GLY A 9 16.97 32.70 -7.55
N ARG A 10 17.17 32.40 -8.84
CA ARG A 10 18.12 31.33 -9.26
C ARG A 10 19.34 31.96 -9.92
N ASP A 11 20.51 31.62 -9.41
CA ASP A 11 21.79 31.92 -10.07
C ASP A 11 21.83 31.24 -11.46
N LYS A 12 22.22 32.02 -12.48
CA LYS A 12 22.11 31.63 -13.89
C LYS A 12 23.19 30.64 -14.39
N ASN A 13 23.96 30.00 -13.53
CA ASN A 13 25.11 29.19 -13.91
C ASN A 13 25.10 27.71 -13.48
N GLU A 14 24.04 27.19 -12.92
CA GLU A 14 23.89 25.74 -12.82
C GLU A 14 23.18 25.20 -14.08
N ALA A 15 23.80 24.26 -14.77
CA ALA A 15 23.17 23.52 -15.85
C ALA A 15 21.99 22.74 -15.28
N VAL A 16 20.82 23.36 -15.29
CA VAL A 16 19.56 22.69 -14.93
C VAL A 16 19.35 21.61 -15.98
N SER A 17 19.43 20.34 -15.58
CA SER A 17 18.99 19.26 -16.45
C SER A 17 17.58 19.58 -16.92
N THR A 18 17.38 19.65 -18.23
CA THR A 18 16.06 19.90 -18.80
C THR A 18 15.11 18.80 -18.32
N PRO A 19 13.92 19.14 -17.78
CA PRO A 19 12.93 18.15 -17.42
C PRO A 19 12.64 17.24 -18.62
N HIS A 20 12.49 15.94 -18.39
CA HIS A 20 12.04 15.02 -19.42
C HIS A 20 10.62 15.41 -19.84
N GLU A 21 10.41 15.60 -21.15
CA GLU A 21 9.07 15.75 -21.71
C GLU A 21 8.56 14.37 -22.13
N TYR A 22 7.38 13.99 -21.59
CA TYR A 22 6.71 12.75 -21.93
C TYR A 22 5.44 13.06 -22.71
N THR A 23 5.17 12.30 -23.78
CA THR A 23 3.83 12.26 -24.38
C THR A 23 2.90 11.38 -23.50
N ILE A 24 1.58 11.53 -23.71
CA ILE A 24 0.59 10.70 -23.02
C ILE A 24 0.84 9.20 -23.28
N GLU A 25 1.18 8.85 -24.52
CA GLU A 25 1.47 7.48 -24.94
C GLU A 25 2.72 6.93 -24.22
N GLN A 26 3.74 7.75 -24.04
CA GLN A 26 4.96 7.36 -23.31
C GLN A 26 4.67 7.15 -21.82
N ILE A 27 3.84 8.00 -21.20
CA ILE A 27 3.41 7.84 -19.81
C ILE A 27 2.67 6.51 -19.65
N LEU A 28 1.65 6.25 -20.48
CA LEU A 28 0.87 5.02 -20.45
C LEU A 28 1.73 3.78 -20.67
N ALA A 29 2.64 3.83 -21.65
CA ALA A 29 3.55 2.72 -21.94
C ALA A 29 4.47 2.40 -20.74
N ALA A 30 4.98 3.44 -20.07
CA ALA A 30 5.84 3.27 -18.88
C ALA A 30 5.07 2.68 -17.70
N GLU A 31 3.83 3.13 -17.44
CA GLU A 31 2.97 2.57 -16.41
C GLU A 31 2.65 1.09 -16.68
N ILE A 32 2.24 0.74 -17.91
CA ILE A 32 1.98 -0.65 -18.32
C ILE A 32 3.23 -1.50 -18.16
N HIS A 33 4.38 -1.00 -18.60
CA HIS A 33 5.65 -1.71 -18.47
C HIS A 33 6.00 -1.99 -17.01
N ALA A 34 5.81 -1.02 -16.13
CA ALA A 34 6.06 -1.19 -14.69
C ALA A 34 5.18 -2.30 -14.08
N LEU A 35 3.90 -2.33 -14.43
CA LEU A 35 2.97 -3.36 -13.97
C LEU A 35 3.35 -4.76 -14.48
N GLN A 36 3.78 -4.88 -15.74
CA GLN A 36 4.22 -6.15 -16.33
C GLN A 36 5.54 -6.67 -15.72
N ASN A 37 6.31 -5.79 -15.08
CA ASN A 37 7.59 -6.12 -14.45
C ASN A 37 7.51 -6.20 -12.91
N ILE A 38 6.30 -6.27 -12.34
CA ILE A 38 6.15 -6.64 -10.93
C ILE A 38 6.73 -8.04 -10.74
N PRO A 39 7.66 -8.24 -9.78
CA PRO A 39 8.31 -9.53 -9.60
C PRO A 39 7.29 -10.64 -9.27
N HIS A 40 7.27 -11.69 -10.10
CA HIS A 40 6.41 -12.84 -9.89
C HIS A 40 6.91 -13.75 -8.75
N GLU A 41 8.19 -13.67 -8.42
CA GLU A 41 8.86 -14.38 -7.34
C GLU A 41 8.63 -13.79 -5.95
N ASN A 42 7.89 -12.68 -5.83
CA ASN A 42 7.44 -12.17 -4.53
C ASN A 42 6.72 -13.26 -3.73
N ASP A 43 6.97 -13.33 -2.42
CA ASP A 43 6.29 -14.27 -1.53
C ASP A 43 4.86 -13.83 -1.20
N TYR A 44 3.99 -13.86 -2.23
CA TYR A 44 2.56 -13.54 -2.09
C TYR A 44 1.85 -14.51 -1.16
N GLU A 45 2.18 -15.81 -1.24
CA GLU A 45 1.57 -16.84 -0.40
C GLU A 45 1.92 -16.64 1.08
N GLY A 46 3.16 -16.26 1.38
CA GLY A 46 3.57 -15.91 2.75
C GLY A 46 2.83 -14.69 3.28
N ALA A 47 2.64 -13.65 2.46
CA ALA A 47 1.90 -12.46 2.85
C ALA A 47 0.41 -12.76 3.13
N ILE A 48 -0.25 -13.47 2.20
CA ILE A 48 -1.65 -13.88 2.31
C ILE A 48 -1.84 -14.83 3.51
N GLY A 49 -0.93 -15.79 3.68
CA GLY A 49 -0.97 -16.73 4.81
C GLY A 49 -0.88 -16.03 6.16
N LEU A 50 -0.02 -15.02 6.30
CA LEU A 50 0.06 -14.21 7.52
C LEU A 50 -1.23 -13.43 7.80
N ILE A 51 -1.85 -12.86 6.76
CA ILE A 51 -3.13 -12.15 6.93
C ILE A 51 -4.22 -13.13 7.35
N LEU A 52 -4.34 -14.26 6.67
CA LEU A 52 -5.33 -15.29 6.97
C LEU A 52 -5.20 -15.78 8.44
N GLU A 53 -3.98 -16.21 8.81
CA GLU A 53 -3.67 -16.72 10.16
C GLU A 53 -4.01 -15.68 11.25
N ARG A 54 -3.51 -14.45 11.08
CA ARG A 54 -3.62 -13.43 12.12
C ARG A 54 -5.00 -12.82 12.22
N VAL A 55 -5.66 -12.56 11.08
CA VAL A 55 -6.93 -11.84 11.05
C VAL A 55 -8.12 -12.79 11.13
N HIS A 56 -8.18 -13.78 10.24
CA HIS A 56 -9.36 -14.64 10.13
C HIS A 56 -9.37 -15.81 11.14
N GLU A 57 -8.21 -16.39 11.41
CA GLU A 57 -8.08 -17.49 12.37
C GLU A 57 -7.78 -16.97 13.77
N GLY A 58 -6.91 -15.94 13.88
CA GLY A 58 -6.46 -15.39 15.16
C GLY A 58 -7.33 -14.28 15.74
N GLY A 59 -8.32 -13.76 14.99
CA GLY A 59 -9.22 -12.69 15.43
C GLY A 59 -8.54 -11.33 15.59
N GLY A 60 -7.36 -11.13 14.99
CA GLY A 60 -6.66 -9.85 14.90
C GLY A 60 -7.16 -8.98 13.75
N ARG A 61 -6.36 -7.99 13.37
CA ARG A 61 -6.66 -7.05 12.28
C ARG A 61 -5.43 -6.81 11.43
N LEU A 62 -5.65 -6.43 10.17
CA LEU A 62 -4.59 -5.93 9.30
C LEU A 62 -4.39 -4.44 9.57
N ILE A 63 -3.20 -4.05 10.00
CA ILE A 63 -2.83 -2.66 10.18
C ILE A 63 -1.95 -2.23 9.02
N THR A 64 -2.40 -1.28 8.21
CA THR A 64 -1.56 -0.74 7.14
C THR A 64 -0.89 0.56 7.58
N SER A 65 0.33 0.82 7.13
CA SER A 65 1.07 2.02 7.50
C SER A 65 2.06 2.47 6.42
N GLY A 66 2.32 3.77 6.37
CA GLY A 66 3.25 4.40 5.43
C GLY A 66 3.22 5.92 5.53
N MET A 67 4.21 6.58 4.94
CA MET A 67 4.32 8.05 4.95
C MET A 67 4.02 8.66 3.58
N GLY A 68 3.45 9.87 3.56
CA GLY A 68 3.21 10.64 2.35
C GLY A 68 2.34 9.90 1.33
N LYS A 69 2.79 9.78 0.08
CA LYS A 69 2.06 9.06 -0.98
C LYS A 69 1.90 7.57 -0.68
N ALA A 70 2.94 6.92 -0.16
CA ALA A 70 2.87 5.54 0.29
C ALA A 70 1.85 5.35 1.42
N GLY A 71 1.70 6.33 2.32
CA GLY A 71 0.66 6.34 3.36
C GLY A 71 -0.75 6.44 2.79
N GLN A 72 -0.95 7.23 1.73
CA GLN A 72 -2.25 7.30 1.04
C GLN A 72 -2.62 5.95 0.39
N ILE A 73 -1.64 5.25 -0.20
CA ILE A 73 -1.86 3.91 -0.75
C ILE A 73 -2.14 2.91 0.38
N ALA A 74 -1.39 2.96 1.49
CA ALA A 74 -1.66 2.12 2.65
C ALA A 74 -3.09 2.31 3.19
N HIS A 75 -3.58 3.55 3.28
CA HIS A 75 -4.95 3.84 3.68
C HIS A 75 -5.98 3.27 2.69
N ASN A 76 -5.75 3.43 1.39
CA ASN A 76 -6.60 2.85 0.34
C ASN A 76 -6.69 1.32 0.48
N ILE A 77 -5.55 0.64 0.66
CA ILE A 77 -5.49 -0.81 0.87
C ILE A 77 -6.29 -1.23 2.11
N ALA A 78 -6.13 -0.53 3.25
CA ALA A 78 -6.89 -0.83 4.47
C ALA A 78 -8.40 -0.75 4.25
N THR A 79 -8.87 0.31 3.58
CA THR A 79 -10.31 0.50 3.31
C THR A 79 -10.85 -0.56 2.36
N THR A 80 -10.05 -0.98 1.38
CA THR A 80 -10.43 -2.04 0.44
C THR A 80 -10.53 -3.39 1.17
N PHE A 81 -9.56 -3.78 2.00
CA PHE A 81 -9.64 -4.97 2.83
C PHE A 81 -10.86 -4.95 3.75
N SER A 82 -11.10 -3.84 4.45
CA SER A 82 -12.27 -3.71 5.35
C SER A 82 -13.59 -3.90 4.60
N SER A 83 -13.71 -3.36 3.39
CA SER A 83 -14.90 -3.47 2.58
C SER A 83 -15.13 -4.86 2.00
N THR A 84 -14.09 -5.69 1.96
CA THR A 84 -14.08 -7.04 1.38
C THR A 84 -13.93 -8.16 2.42
N GLY A 85 -14.19 -7.87 3.68
CA GLY A 85 -14.35 -8.89 4.71
C GLY A 85 -13.16 -9.07 5.66
N THR A 86 -12.02 -8.46 5.38
CA THR A 86 -10.84 -8.52 6.22
C THR A 86 -10.76 -7.27 7.10
N PRO A 87 -10.96 -7.34 8.42
CA PRO A 87 -10.86 -6.19 9.32
C PRO A 87 -9.49 -5.51 9.21
N ALA A 88 -9.47 -4.27 8.73
CA ALA A 88 -8.25 -3.51 8.51
C ALA A 88 -8.42 -2.03 8.82
N TYR A 89 -7.33 -1.36 9.23
CA TYR A 89 -7.29 0.08 9.39
C TYR A 89 -5.89 0.63 9.12
N PHE A 90 -5.83 1.93 8.82
CA PHE A 90 -4.58 2.64 8.61
C PHE A 90 -4.08 3.26 9.93
N LEU A 91 -2.80 3.06 10.25
CA LEU A 91 -2.10 3.71 11.36
C LEU A 91 -1.00 4.62 10.79
N HIS A 92 -1.11 5.92 11.06
CA HIS A 92 -0.09 6.87 10.63
C HIS A 92 1.18 6.70 11.48
N PRO A 93 2.39 6.51 10.87
CA PRO A 93 3.60 6.21 11.65
C PRO A 93 3.97 7.29 12.67
N SER A 94 3.74 8.57 12.36
CA SER A 94 4.03 9.66 13.30
C SER A 94 3.02 9.70 14.45
N GLU A 95 1.73 9.49 14.18
CA GLU A 95 0.70 9.47 15.24
C GLU A 95 0.87 8.28 16.18
N ALA A 96 1.40 7.16 15.67
CA ALA A 96 1.75 6.00 16.49
C ALA A 96 2.70 6.37 17.63
N GLN A 97 3.63 7.31 17.40
CA GLN A 97 4.58 7.79 18.41
C GLN A 97 3.93 8.69 19.47
N HIS A 98 2.71 9.17 19.20
CA HIS A 98 1.94 10.05 20.08
C HIS A 98 0.74 9.39 20.75
N GLY A 99 0.72 8.03 20.75
CA GLY A 99 -0.27 7.26 21.49
C GLY A 99 -1.11 6.30 20.64
N ASP A 100 -1.25 6.54 19.32
CA ASP A 100 -2.08 5.70 18.45
C ASP A 100 -1.53 4.27 18.30
N LEU A 101 -0.26 4.03 18.69
CA LEU A 101 0.28 2.67 18.81
C LEU A 101 -0.54 1.79 19.79
N GLY A 102 -1.26 2.40 20.73
CA GLY A 102 -2.21 1.72 21.60
C GLY A 102 -3.37 1.03 20.89
N MET A 103 -3.59 1.31 19.60
CA MET A 103 -4.59 0.61 18.78
C MET A 103 -4.13 -0.80 18.37
N VAL A 104 -2.83 -1.08 18.43
CA VAL A 104 -2.22 -2.36 18.03
C VAL A 104 -2.43 -3.41 19.09
N CYS A 105 -2.76 -4.63 18.70
CA CYS A 105 -2.88 -5.80 19.56
C CYS A 105 -1.88 -6.89 19.13
N SER A 106 -1.57 -7.81 20.05
CA SER A 106 -0.62 -8.91 19.78
C SER A 106 -1.07 -9.89 18.69
N SER A 107 -2.39 -9.95 18.42
CA SER A 107 -2.99 -10.78 17.37
C SER A 107 -2.95 -10.13 15.98
N ASP A 108 -2.62 -8.85 15.87
CA ASP A 108 -2.63 -8.12 14.59
C ASP A 108 -1.44 -8.53 13.69
N VAL A 109 -1.51 -8.12 12.42
CA VAL A 109 -0.43 -8.13 11.43
C VAL A 109 -0.29 -6.75 10.81
N MET A 110 0.93 -6.29 10.53
CA MET A 110 1.17 -4.99 9.91
C MET A 110 1.65 -5.12 8.46
N LEU A 111 1.00 -4.36 7.56
CA LEU A 111 1.45 -4.13 6.17
C LEU A 111 2.04 -2.73 6.06
N LEU A 112 3.34 -2.66 5.84
CA LEU A 112 4.10 -1.43 5.73
C LEU A 112 4.34 -1.08 4.26
N ILE A 113 4.26 0.19 3.89
CA ILE A 113 4.57 0.66 2.54
C ILE A 113 5.64 1.74 2.61
N SER A 114 6.79 1.48 2.01
CA SER A 114 7.90 2.42 1.93
C SER A 114 8.78 2.17 0.71
N ASN A 115 8.72 3.04 -0.31
CA ASN A 115 9.47 2.85 -1.54
C ASN A 115 10.98 2.70 -1.31
N SER A 116 11.56 3.55 -0.48
CA SER A 116 12.99 3.49 -0.15
C SER A 116 13.36 2.41 0.87
N GLY A 117 12.39 1.96 1.68
CA GLY A 117 12.63 1.12 2.85
C GLY A 117 13.52 1.76 3.93
N LYS A 118 13.67 3.11 3.87
CA LYS A 118 14.52 3.90 4.78
C LYS A 118 13.76 5.02 5.48
N THR A 119 12.43 5.06 5.35
CA THR A 119 11.59 6.09 5.98
C THR A 119 11.71 5.98 7.49
N ARG A 120 12.23 7.03 8.12
CA ARG A 120 12.55 7.06 9.54
C ARG A 120 11.35 6.72 10.41
N GLU A 121 10.22 7.34 10.16
CA GLU A 121 8.99 7.18 10.93
C GLU A 121 8.45 5.74 10.86
N VAL A 122 8.64 5.05 9.72
CA VAL A 122 8.24 3.64 9.57
C VAL A 122 9.21 2.71 10.32
N LEU A 123 10.50 2.99 10.28
CA LEU A 123 11.51 2.24 11.07
C LEU A 123 11.26 2.40 12.58
N GLU A 124 10.95 3.62 13.02
CA GLU A 124 10.60 3.91 14.42
C GLU A 124 9.29 3.18 14.82
N LEU A 125 8.27 3.15 13.95
CA LEU A 125 7.05 2.39 14.18
C LEU A 125 7.34 0.92 14.41
N VAL A 126 8.15 0.28 13.56
CA VAL A 126 8.54 -1.13 13.73
C VAL A 126 9.25 -1.34 15.06
N ALA A 127 10.24 -0.49 15.39
CA ALA A 127 11.00 -0.61 16.62
C ALA A 127 10.11 -0.46 17.87
N LEU A 128 9.15 0.47 17.87
CA LEU A 128 8.21 0.67 18.96
C LEU A 128 7.22 -0.49 19.09
N THR A 129 6.69 -0.97 17.96
CA THR A 129 5.78 -2.12 17.93
C THR A 129 6.46 -3.38 18.47
N ARG A 130 7.71 -3.64 18.09
CA ARG A 130 8.47 -4.81 18.59
C ARG A 130 8.75 -4.76 20.09
N ARG A 131 8.87 -3.56 20.67
CA ARG A 131 8.99 -3.42 22.14
C ARG A 131 7.73 -3.86 22.88
N MET A 132 6.55 -3.61 22.28
CA MET A 132 5.26 -3.99 22.86
C MET A 132 4.89 -5.45 22.53
N TYR A 133 5.13 -5.83 21.28
CA TYR A 133 4.75 -7.12 20.70
C TYR A 133 5.91 -7.73 19.90
N PRO A 134 6.87 -8.41 20.54
CA PRO A 134 8.09 -8.90 19.88
C PRO A 134 7.84 -9.85 18.70
N THR A 135 6.72 -10.56 18.69
CA THR A 135 6.38 -11.58 17.69
C THR A 135 5.34 -11.11 16.67
N LEU A 136 4.92 -9.83 16.71
CA LEU A 136 3.95 -9.31 15.74
C LEU A 136 4.55 -9.36 14.34
N PRO A 137 3.89 -9.99 13.35
CA PRO A 137 4.41 -10.11 12.01
C PRO A 137 4.25 -8.82 11.19
N PHE A 138 5.23 -8.60 10.31
CA PHE A 138 5.26 -7.48 9.39
C PHE A 138 5.36 -7.97 7.95
N ILE A 139 4.61 -7.35 7.06
CA ILE A 139 4.69 -7.45 5.60
C ILE A 139 5.16 -6.09 5.09
N LEU A 140 6.04 -6.04 4.11
CA LEU A 140 6.54 -4.79 3.51
C LEU A 140 6.31 -4.78 2.01
N ILE A 141 5.76 -3.68 1.49
CA ILE A 141 5.79 -3.34 0.05
C ILE A 141 6.85 -2.26 -0.15
N THR A 142 7.87 -2.54 -0.99
CA THR A 142 9.02 -1.64 -1.18
C THR A 142 9.60 -1.70 -2.59
N GLY A 143 10.21 -0.59 -3.03
CA GLY A 143 11.08 -0.56 -4.22
C GLY A 143 12.51 -1.02 -3.94
N ASN A 144 12.88 -1.18 -2.66
CA ASN A 144 14.24 -1.52 -2.24
C ASN A 144 14.25 -2.72 -1.30
N PRO A 145 14.30 -3.96 -1.84
CA PRO A 145 14.28 -5.18 -1.03
C PRO A 145 15.55 -5.37 -0.17
N ASP A 146 16.63 -4.66 -0.46
CA ASP A 146 17.88 -4.68 0.33
C ASP A 146 17.94 -3.55 1.38
N SER A 147 16.79 -2.97 1.73
CA SER A 147 16.71 -1.85 2.67
C SER A 147 16.79 -2.31 4.13
N PRO A 148 17.12 -1.38 5.06
CA PRO A 148 17.06 -1.67 6.49
C PRO A 148 15.71 -2.22 6.94
N LEU A 149 14.59 -1.68 6.40
CA LEU A 149 13.25 -2.12 6.75
C LEU A 149 12.96 -3.55 6.30
N SER A 150 13.54 -3.98 5.16
CA SER A 150 13.37 -5.35 4.66
C SER A 150 13.97 -6.41 5.59
N GLY A 151 15.02 -6.05 6.33
CA GLY A 151 15.62 -6.93 7.35
C GLY A 151 14.78 -7.08 8.62
N GLU A 152 13.77 -6.25 8.80
CA GLU A 152 12.91 -6.20 9.99
C GLU A 152 11.54 -6.88 9.79
N VAL A 153 11.24 -7.38 8.60
CA VAL A 153 9.90 -7.90 8.25
C VAL A 153 9.91 -9.40 7.99
N ASN A 154 8.76 -10.03 8.09
CA ASN A 154 8.57 -11.45 7.81
C ASN A 154 8.46 -11.72 6.31
N VAL A 155 7.78 -10.83 5.58
CA VAL A 155 7.59 -10.93 4.13
C VAL A 155 7.88 -9.57 3.48
N CYS A 156 8.69 -9.58 2.42
CA CYS A 156 9.02 -8.41 1.62
C CYS A 156 8.52 -8.61 0.19
N LEU A 157 7.63 -7.71 -0.26
CA LEU A 157 7.07 -7.66 -1.61
C LEU A 157 7.72 -6.50 -2.37
N SER A 158 8.51 -6.84 -3.38
CA SER A 158 9.19 -5.84 -4.23
C SER A 158 8.24 -5.27 -5.27
N THR A 159 8.31 -3.95 -5.50
CA THR A 159 7.63 -3.29 -6.62
C THR A 159 8.40 -3.43 -7.94
N GLY A 160 9.59 -4.04 -7.95
CA GLY A 160 10.50 -4.02 -9.11
C GLY A 160 11.20 -2.67 -9.31
N ASN A 161 11.04 -1.72 -8.37
CA ASN A 161 11.66 -0.39 -8.37
C ASN A 161 11.48 0.38 -9.70
N PRO A 162 10.24 0.61 -10.17
CA PRO A 162 9.99 1.29 -11.42
C PRO A 162 10.48 2.75 -11.37
N LYS A 163 10.87 3.28 -12.54
CA LYS A 163 11.19 4.70 -12.67
C LYS A 163 9.90 5.53 -12.66
N GLU A 164 9.95 6.67 -12.01
CA GLU A 164 8.84 7.61 -12.00
C GLU A 164 8.70 8.31 -13.37
N VAL A 165 7.47 8.43 -13.87
CA VAL A 165 7.17 9.12 -15.14
C VAL A 165 7.01 10.64 -14.97
N CYS A 166 7.32 11.20 -13.81
CA CYS A 166 7.30 12.63 -13.64
C CYS A 166 8.53 13.27 -14.33
N PRO A 167 8.43 14.51 -14.86
CA PRO A 167 9.52 15.17 -15.57
C PRO A 167 10.83 15.30 -14.78
N LEU A 168 10.75 15.28 -13.44
CA LEU A 168 11.90 15.36 -12.55
C LEU A 168 12.38 13.98 -12.05
N GLY A 169 11.64 12.90 -12.32
CA GLY A 169 11.93 11.57 -11.80
C GLY A 169 11.84 11.46 -10.26
N LEU A 170 11.12 12.37 -9.60
CA LEU A 170 11.06 12.48 -8.12
C LEU A 170 9.67 12.29 -7.53
N THR A 171 8.64 12.75 -8.24
CA THR A 171 7.26 12.66 -7.75
C THR A 171 6.78 11.21 -7.84
N PRO A 172 6.34 10.61 -6.72
CA PRO A 172 5.78 9.26 -6.76
C PRO A 172 4.55 9.22 -7.68
N THR A 173 4.67 8.49 -8.77
CA THR A 173 3.68 8.25 -9.82
C THR A 173 3.62 6.75 -10.09
N THR A 174 4.51 6.23 -10.91
CA THR A 174 4.58 4.83 -11.29
C THR A 174 4.79 3.89 -10.09
N SER A 175 5.64 4.29 -9.15
CA SER A 175 5.84 3.50 -7.92
C SER A 175 4.55 3.34 -7.12
N THR A 176 3.72 4.39 -7.03
CA THR A 176 2.44 4.32 -6.30
C THR A 176 1.38 3.52 -7.06
N THR A 177 1.37 3.56 -8.39
CA THR A 177 0.54 2.70 -9.23
C THR A 177 0.85 1.21 -8.96
N VAL A 178 2.13 0.85 -8.96
CA VAL A 178 2.56 -0.53 -8.66
C VAL A 178 2.21 -0.94 -7.23
N MET A 179 2.41 -0.07 -6.23
CA MET A 179 2.02 -0.35 -4.84
C MET A 179 0.53 -0.60 -4.70
N THR A 180 -0.31 0.15 -5.43
CA THR A 180 -1.76 -0.06 -5.44
C THR A 180 -2.10 -1.44 -5.98
N VAL A 181 -1.52 -1.82 -7.12
CA VAL A 181 -1.77 -3.15 -7.73
C VAL A 181 -1.30 -4.29 -6.82
N LEU A 182 -0.15 -4.15 -6.13
CA LEU A 182 0.27 -5.13 -5.12
C LEU A 182 -0.75 -5.27 -3.99
N GLY A 183 -1.32 -4.15 -3.54
CA GLY A 183 -2.43 -4.15 -2.58
C GLY A 183 -3.67 -4.88 -3.11
N ASP A 184 -4.06 -4.61 -4.35
CA ASP A 184 -5.21 -5.27 -4.99
C ASP A 184 -4.98 -6.78 -5.14
N LEU A 185 -3.76 -7.22 -5.48
CA LEU A 185 -3.40 -8.64 -5.53
C LEU A 185 -3.63 -9.33 -4.17
N LEU A 186 -3.20 -8.70 -3.08
CA LEU A 186 -3.42 -9.23 -1.72
C LEU A 186 -4.92 -9.26 -1.37
N VAL A 187 -5.66 -8.19 -1.64
CA VAL A 187 -7.11 -8.10 -1.38
C VAL A 187 -7.87 -9.19 -2.13
N VAL A 188 -7.65 -9.31 -3.45
CA VAL A 188 -8.38 -10.28 -4.29
C VAL A 188 -8.04 -11.70 -3.88
N SER A 189 -6.78 -11.98 -3.58
CA SER A 189 -6.35 -13.30 -3.12
C SER A 189 -6.97 -13.66 -1.76
N GLU A 190 -7.04 -12.70 -0.83
CA GLU A 190 -7.67 -12.91 0.47
C GLU A 190 -9.18 -13.16 0.33
N MET A 191 -9.89 -12.37 -0.50
CA MET A 191 -11.31 -12.61 -0.80
C MET A 191 -11.56 -14.05 -1.29
N GLN A 192 -10.67 -14.57 -2.15
CA GLN A 192 -10.77 -15.95 -2.64
C GLN A 192 -10.54 -16.97 -1.51
N ARG A 193 -9.56 -16.73 -0.64
CA ARG A 193 -9.22 -17.61 0.48
C ARG A 193 -10.32 -17.72 1.51
N ILE A 194 -10.97 -16.61 1.84
CA ILE A 194 -12.06 -16.58 2.81
C ILE A 194 -13.42 -16.94 2.20
N GLY A 195 -13.49 -17.17 0.90
CA GLY A 195 -14.74 -17.47 0.19
C GLY A 195 -15.74 -16.29 0.25
N PHE A 196 -15.28 -15.05 0.12
CA PHE A 196 -16.10 -13.85 0.22
C PHE A 196 -17.19 -13.80 -0.86
N THR A 197 -18.45 -13.64 -0.44
CA THR A 197 -19.64 -13.79 -1.29
C THR A 197 -20.33 -12.45 -1.61
N TYR A 198 -21.26 -12.46 -2.56
CA TYR A 198 -22.16 -11.32 -2.81
C TYR A 198 -23.01 -10.98 -1.57
N HIS A 199 -23.38 -11.98 -0.78
CA HIS A 199 -24.06 -11.74 0.48
C HIS A 199 -23.20 -10.93 1.44
N ASP A 200 -21.95 -11.35 1.65
CA ASP A 200 -20.98 -10.65 2.52
C ASP A 200 -20.71 -9.21 2.05
N TYR A 201 -20.64 -9.03 0.73
CA TYR A 201 -20.49 -7.71 0.12
C TYR A 201 -21.69 -6.81 0.40
N SER A 202 -22.93 -7.34 0.23
CA SER A 202 -24.16 -6.59 0.46
C SER A 202 -24.34 -6.11 1.91
N LEU A 203 -23.80 -6.87 2.88
CA LEU A 203 -23.81 -6.51 4.30
C LEU A 203 -22.90 -5.32 4.62
N ARG A 204 -21.91 -5.03 3.79
CA ARG A 204 -20.95 -3.94 4.00
C ARG A 204 -21.22 -2.73 3.11
N HIS A 205 -21.98 -2.90 2.03
CA HIS A 205 -22.32 -1.85 1.06
C HIS A 205 -23.84 -1.64 1.01
N HIS A 206 -24.37 -0.87 1.98
CA HIS A 206 -25.82 -0.71 2.15
C HIS A 206 -26.47 0.23 1.15
N GLY A 207 -25.72 1.13 0.51
CA GLY A 207 -26.24 2.14 -0.41
C GLY A 207 -25.47 2.20 -1.73
N GLY A 208 -26.10 2.86 -2.71
CA GLY A 208 -25.52 3.11 -4.01
C GLY A 208 -25.48 1.89 -4.93
N TYR A 209 -24.99 2.10 -6.16
CA TYR A 209 -24.99 1.12 -7.25
C TYR A 209 -24.41 -0.25 -6.86
N LEU A 210 -23.28 -0.28 -6.14
CA LEU A 210 -22.61 -1.54 -5.80
C LEU A 210 -23.42 -2.38 -4.80
N GLY A 211 -24.05 -1.73 -3.82
CA GLY A 211 -24.93 -2.42 -2.87
C GLY A 211 -26.16 -2.99 -3.53
N ASP A 212 -26.78 -2.25 -4.45
CA ASP A 212 -27.95 -2.73 -5.22
C ASP A 212 -27.55 -3.89 -6.12
N LYS A 213 -26.46 -3.77 -6.86
CA LYS A 213 -25.95 -4.82 -7.75
C LYS A 213 -25.58 -6.11 -7.02
N SER A 214 -24.98 -6.02 -5.84
CA SER A 214 -24.63 -7.22 -5.06
C SER A 214 -25.87 -7.99 -4.59
N ARG A 215 -26.95 -7.29 -4.21
CA ARG A 215 -28.23 -7.93 -3.85
C ARG A 215 -28.91 -8.61 -5.04
N GLU A 216 -28.85 -7.98 -6.22
CA GLU A 216 -29.36 -8.55 -7.48
C GLU A 216 -28.65 -9.87 -7.79
N LEU A 217 -27.29 -9.85 -7.83
CA LEU A 217 -26.46 -11.02 -8.13
C LEU A 217 -26.60 -12.15 -7.11
N GLN A 218 -26.82 -11.81 -5.83
CA GLN A 218 -27.12 -12.81 -4.79
C GLN A 218 -28.41 -13.58 -5.09
N THR A 219 -29.41 -12.91 -5.68
CA THR A 219 -30.71 -13.53 -6.00
C THR A 219 -30.61 -14.46 -7.21
N GLU A 220 -29.75 -14.16 -8.18
CA GLU A 220 -29.51 -14.98 -9.39
C GLU A 220 -28.74 -16.28 -9.09
N GLN A 221 -28.02 -16.36 -7.98
CA GLN A 221 -27.25 -17.55 -7.56
C GLN A 221 -28.04 -18.55 -6.70
N ARG A 222 -29.28 -18.23 -6.35
CA ARG A 222 -30.22 -19.12 -5.62
C ARG A 222 -31.09 -19.89 -6.58
#